data_41eb166de7aca02c41addcc93a15576e
#
_entry.id   41eb166de7aca02c41addcc93a15576e
#
_cell.length_a   1.000
_cell.length_b   1.000
_cell.length_c   1.000
_cell.angle_alpha   90.00
_cell.angle_beta   90.00
_cell.angle_gamma   90.00
#
_symmetry.space_group_name_H-M   'P 1'
#
loop_
_entity.id
_entity.type
_entity.pdbx_description
1 polymer ?
#
loop_
_entity_poly.entity_id
_entity_poly.type
_entity_poly.pdbx_seq_one_letter_code
_entity_poly.pdbx_strand_id
1 'polypeptide(L)'
;MGGSVQRSTTVARLGSGAVEYRLDRRGDTVVVVLHGGHLRAGLVWDETVFVDAGITVLAPSRPGYGRTPLSTGTTRAGFADVTAELCRHLGIDKVAAVLGISAGGPTAMAVAARHPGLVERLILQCSQGPHWPRRRERLLANLIFSPVAERLTWGGLRRLLRRAPDTGLRMLLGGLSTVPPRQLLAGMWPEHRATLIALFSAMRSGAGFRQDLRPYTDVTAEIGQPTLVIASRHDGAVSFDDAEHLATAIRRAELVESRSDSHFLELGADWPAISEAIRVFLTSEPRDFAARG
;
A
#
# COMPACT_ATOMS: atom_id res chain seq x y z
N MET A 1 17.23 0.32 -12.87
CA MET A 1 17.57 -0.37 -11.61
C MET A 1 16.80 -1.70 -11.54
N GLY A 2 17.43 -2.83 -11.83
CA GLY A 2 16.80 -4.15 -11.89
C GLY A 2 16.94 -4.90 -10.57
N GLY A 3 16.40 -4.36 -9.48
CA GLY A 3 16.35 -5.08 -8.21
C GLY A 3 15.24 -6.13 -8.24
N SER A 4 15.46 -7.28 -7.57
CA SER A 4 14.41 -8.29 -7.39
C SER A 4 13.20 -7.68 -6.67
N VAL A 5 12.00 -7.87 -7.21
CA VAL A 5 10.75 -7.48 -6.54
C VAL A 5 10.48 -8.31 -5.27
N GLN A 6 11.26 -9.37 -5.03
CA GLN A 6 11.14 -10.21 -3.86
C GLN A 6 12.32 -9.98 -2.91
N ARG A 7 12.01 -9.75 -1.63
CA ARG A 7 12.94 -9.55 -0.53
C ARG A 7 12.73 -10.62 0.54
N SER A 8 13.78 -10.91 1.31
CA SER A 8 13.71 -11.80 2.45
C SER A 8 12.81 -11.26 3.54
N THR A 9 12.11 -12.15 4.23
CA THR A 9 11.21 -11.82 5.35
C THR A 9 11.47 -12.71 6.56
N THR A 10 11.17 -12.18 7.73
CA THR A 10 11.23 -12.86 9.02
C THR A 10 9.82 -13.02 9.59
N VAL A 11 9.63 -13.92 10.54
CA VAL A 11 8.39 -14.06 11.31
C VAL A 11 8.67 -13.76 12.77
N ALA A 12 8.05 -12.71 13.30
CA ALA A 12 7.97 -12.48 14.75
C ALA A 12 6.85 -13.32 15.36
N ARG A 13 7.08 -13.83 16.55
CA ARG A 13 6.05 -14.48 17.40
C ARG A 13 5.70 -13.51 18.51
N LEU A 14 4.58 -12.82 18.37
CA LEU A 14 4.07 -11.83 19.32
C LEU A 14 3.00 -12.45 20.21
N GLY A 15 2.63 -11.77 21.29
CA GLY A 15 1.49 -12.17 22.12
C GLY A 15 0.18 -12.21 21.32
N SER A 16 0.02 -11.29 20.35
CA SER A 16 -1.12 -11.23 19.44
C SER A 16 -1.09 -12.27 18.31
N GLY A 17 0.03 -12.99 18.10
CA GLY A 17 0.18 -14.00 17.07
C GLY A 17 1.44 -13.83 16.22
N ALA A 18 1.56 -14.65 15.17
CA ALA A 18 2.69 -14.59 14.25
C ALA A 18 2.53 -13.47 13.23
N VAL A 19 3.59 -12.69 13.01
CA VAL A 19 3.63 -11.63 11.98
C VAL A 19 4.84 -11.83 11.08
N GLU A 20 4.62 -12.02 9.79
CA GLU A 20 5.67 -11.91 8.80
C GLU A 20 5.99 -10.45 8.55
N TYR A 21 7.27 -10.09 8.57
CA TYR A 21 7.72 -8.74 8.28
C TYR A 21 9.06 -8.73 7.54
N ARG A 22 9.34 -7.60 6.93
CA ARG A 22 10.64 -7.21 6.40
C ARG A 22 11.10 -5.97 7.17
N LEU A 23 12.38 -5.94 7.53
CA LEU A 23 13.03 -4.80 8.16
C LEU A 23 14.33 -4.50 7.42
N ASP A 24 14.31 -3.47 6.62
CA ASP A 24 15.46 -2.98 5.85
C ASP A 24 16.09 -1.81 6.61
N ARG A 25 17.07 -2.12 7.47
CA ARG A 25 17.76 -1.10 8.27
C ARG A 25 18.70 -0.27 7.40
N ARG A 26 18.60 1.08 7.53
CA ARG A 26 19.46 2.05 6.83
C ARG A 26 19.90 3.19 7.76
N GLY A 27 19.01 3.68 8.62
CA GLY A 27 19.25 4.75 9.57
C GLY A 27 18.27 4.66 10.73
N ASP A 28 18.27 5.69 11.59
CA ASP A 28 17.42 5.73 12.79
C ASP A 28 15.97 6.12 12.46
N THR A 29 15.76 6.84 11.37
CA THR A 29 14.41 7.18 10.89
C THR A 29 13.73 5.95 10.34
N VAL A 30 12.54 5.62 10.88
CA VAL A 30 11.78 4.42 10.51
C VAL A 30 10.46 4.82 9.86
N VAL A 31 10.13 4.17 8.74
CA VAL A 31 8.79 4.22 8.13
C VAL A 31 8.18 2.82 8.15
N VAL A 32 6.93 2.72 8.60
CA VAL A 32 6.14 1.49 8.50
C VAL A 32 5.36 1.51 7.20
N VAL A 33 5.54 0.49 6.34
CA VAL A 33 4.83 0.37 5.06
C VAL A 33 3.79 -0.73 5.13
N LEU A 34 2.51 -0.34 5.02
CA LEU A 34 1.37 -1.26 4.96
C LEU A 34 0.95 -1.44 3.50
N HIS A 35 1.31 -2.57 2.95
CA HIS A 35 1.15 -2.92 1.53
C HIS A 35 -0.29 -2.94 1.05
N GLY A 36 -0.49 -2.76 -0.26
CA GLY A 36 -1.78 -2.89 -0.94
C GLY A 36 -2.33 -4.32 -1.00
N GLY A 37 -3.47 -4.50 -1.64
CA GLY A 37 -4.05 -5.81 -1.92
C GLY A 37 -3.12 -6.71 -2.73
N HIS A 38 -3.21 -8.03 -2.55
CA HIS A 38 -2.42 -9.06 -3.25
C HIS A 38 -0.91 -9.04 -3.02
N LEU A 39 -0.40 -8.09 -2.22
CA LEU A 39 1.01 -7.95 -1.84
C LEU A 39 1.30 -8.57 -0.46
N ARG A 40 2.54 -8.53 -0.03
CA ARG A 40 3.03 -8.98 1.28
C ARG A 40 4.37 -8.31 1.60
N ALA A 41 4.84 -8.44 2.81
CA ALA A 41 6.09 -7.84 3.30
C ALA A 41 7.30 -8.00 2.36
N GLY A 42 7.43 -9.17 1.76
CA GLY A 42 8.54 -9.50 0.86
C GLY A 42 8.33 -9.08 -0.60
N LEU A 43 7.23 -8.43 -0.96
CA LEU A 43 7.01 -7.91 -2.32
C LEU A 43 7.17 -6.39 -2.31
N VAL A 44 8.16 -5.91 -3.03
CA VAL A 44 8.51 -4.50 -3.15
C VAL A 44 8.30 -4.07 -4.59
N TRP A 45 7.61 -2.94 -4.78
CA TRP A 45 7.49 -2.32 -6.08
C TRP A 45 8.56 -1.23 -6.24
N ASP A 46 8.40 -0.10 -5.61
CA ASP A 46 9.38 0.99 -5.59
C ASP A 46 9.46 1.60 -4.18
N GLU A 47 10.62 1.59 -3.60
CA GLU A 47 10.92 2.21 -2.30
C GLU A 47 12.19 3.07 -2.39
N THR A 48 12.55 3.51 -3.61
CA THR A 48 13.76 4.32 -3.85
C THR A 48 13.77 5.59 -3.01
N VAL A 49 12.63 6.22 -2.81
CA VAL A 49 12.48 7.40 -1.95
C VAL A 49 13.00 7.17 -0.53
N PHE A 50 12.80 5.99 0.04
CA PHE A 50 13.29 5.63 1.38
C PHE A 50 14.75 5.19 1.35
N VAL A 51 15.16 4.46 0.29
CA VAL A 51 16.55 4.02 0.09
C VAL A 51 17.47 5.22 -0.03
N ASP A 52 17.14 6.16 -0.91
CA ASP A 52 17.94 7.34 -1.21
C ASP A 52 18.01 8.31 0.00
N ALA A 53 16.97 8.33 0.82
CA ALA A 53 16.93 9.11 2.07
C ALA A 53 17.57 8.40 3.28
N GLY A 54 18.11 7.19 3.14
CA GLY A 54 18.70 6.44 4.24
C GLY A 54 17.68 6.01 5.32
N ILE A 55 16.39 5.87 4.95
CA ILE A 55 15.30 5.57 5.86
C ILE A 55 15.14 4.06 6.02
N THR A 56 15.02 3.59 7.26
CA THR A 56 14.69 2.21 7.60
C THR A 56 13.22 1.93 7.28
N VAL A 57 12.97 0.84 6.54
CA VAL A 57 11.61 0.39 6.20
C VAL A 57 11.24 -0.84 7.01
N LEU A 58 10.15 -0.75 7.77
CA LEU A 58 9.46 -1.88 8.38
C LEU A 58 8.17 -2.15 7.60
N ALA A 59 8.10 -3.31 6.95
CA ALA A 59 6.93 -3.71 6.18
C ALA A 59 6.37 -5.03 6.73
N PRO A 60 5.30 -5.01 7.55
CA PRO A 60 4.62 -6.23 7.97
C PRO A 60 3.67 -6.73 6.87
N SER A 61 3.54 -8.05 6.73
CA SER A 61 2.43 -8.65 5.99
C SER A 61 1.14 -8.50 6.78
N ARG A 62 0.12 -7.86 6.18
CA ARG A 62 -1.19 -7.70 6.81
C ARG A 62 -1.89 -9.05 7.00
N PRO A 63 -2.89 -9.18 7.90
CA PRO A 63 -3.56 -10.45 8.22
C PRO A 63 -4.08 -11.19 6.98
N GLY A 64 -3.76 -12.48 6.89
CA GLY A 64 -4.13 -13.34 5.78
C GLY A 64 -3.26 -13.21 4.53
N TYR A 65 -2.19 -12.38 4.57
CA TYR A 65 -1.17 -12.27 3.55
C TYR A 65 0.17 -12.86 4.01
N GLY A 66 0.94 -13.38 3.04
CA GLY A 66 2.23 -13.99 3.33
C GLY A 66 2.13 -15.10 4.38
N ARG A 67 2.93 -14.98 5.42
CA ARG A 67 2.96 -15.91 6.57
C ARG A 67 2.26 -15.36 7.81
N THR A 68 1.57 -14.21 7.71
CA THR A 68 0.75 -13.67 8.80
C THR A 68 -0.64 -14.32 8.76
N PRO A 69 -1.03 -15.10 9.78
CA PRO A 69 -2.36 -15.69 9.83
C PRO A 69 -3.47 -14.63 9.87
N LEU A 70 -4.64 -14.96 9.37
CA LEU A 70 -5.81 -14.07 9.45
C LEU A 70 -6.21 -13.79 10.92
N SER A 71 -5.97 -14.74 11.81
CA SER A 71 -6.23 -14.61 13.26
C SER A 71 -5.37 -13.57 13.95
N THR A 72 -4.23 -13.19 13.34
CA THR A 72 -3.35 -12.15 13.88
C THR A 72 -3.92 -10.77 13.49
N GLY A 73 -4.91 -10.30 14.23
CA GLY A 73 -5.61 -9.03 13.97
C GLY A 73 -6.72 -9.17 12.92
N THR A 74 -7.91 -9.57 13.33
CA THR A 74 -9.05 -9.82 12.44
C THR A 74 -9.75 -8.55 11.95
N THR A 75 -9.37 -7.38 12.50
CA THR A 75 -9.87 -6.05 12.12
C THR A 75 -8.70 -5.11 11.85
N ARG A 76 -8.95 -3.97 11.19
CA ARG A 76 -7.91 -2.95 10.98
C ARG A 76 -7.40 -2.40 12.31
N ALA A 77 -8.29 -2.15 13.25
CA ALA A 77 -7.94 -1.74 14.60
C ALA A 77 -7.10 -2.81 15.33
N GLY A 78 -7.50 -4.08 15.26
CA GLY A 78 -6.72 -5.17 15.87
C GLY A 78 -5.32 -5.30 15.24
N PHE A 79 -5.19 -5.15 13.93
CA PHE A 79 -3.85 -5.20 13.31
C PHE A 79 -3.05 -3.90 13.53
N ALA A 80 -3.69 -2.78 13.80
CA ALA A 80 -3.01 -1.58 14.28
C ALA A 80 -2.31 -1.85 15.62
N ASP A 81 -2.99 -2.51 16.56
CA ASP A 81 -2.41 -2.90 17.84
C ASP A 81 -1.25 -3.90 17.68
N VAL A 82 -1.39 -4.87 16.76
CA VAL A 82 -0.33 -5.82 16.39
C VAL A 82 0.88 -5.08 15.77
N THR A 83 0.64 -4.07 14.94
CA THR A 83 1.72 -3.27 14.34
C THR A 83 2.51 -2.51 15.41
N ALA A 84 1.82 -1.93 16.38
CA ALA A 84 2.48 -1.28 17.53
C ALA A 84 3.23 -2.28 18.42
N GLU A 85 2.69 -3.48 18.62
CA GLU A 85 3.38 -4.57 19.33
C GLU A 85 4.65 -5.01 18.58
N LEU A 86 4.58 -5.13 17.25
CA LEU A 86 5.74 -5.45 16.41
C LEU A 86 6.82 -4.36 16.51
N CYS A 87 6.46 -3.09 16.46
CA CYS A 87 7.41 -1.99 16.64
C CYS A 87 8.12 -2.12 17.99
N ARG A 88 7.39 -2.29 19.08
CA ARG A 88 7.94 -2.48 20.43
C ARG A 88 8.85 -3.72 20.52
N HIS A 89 8.44 -4.83 19.91
CA HIS A 89 9.24 -6.06 19.84
C HIS A 89 10.59 -5.85 19.13
N LEU A 90 10.64 -4.92 18.17
CA LEU A 90 11.84 -4.58 17.39
C LEU A 90 12.65 -3.42 17.99
N GLY A 91 12.24 -2.87 19.15
CA GLY A 91 12.89 -1.73 19.80
C GLY A 91 12.64 -0.42 19.04
N ILE A 92 11.49 -0.28 18.38
CA ILE A 92 11.10 0.92 17.64
C ILE A 92 10.03 1.64 18.46
N ASP A 93 10.42 2.72 19.13
CA ASP A 93 9.54 3.50 20.01
C ASP A 93 8.73 4.54 19.23
N LYS A 94 9.26 5.02 18.09
CA LYS A 94 8.59 5.99 17.21
C LYS A 94 8.88 5.68 15.76
N VAL A 95 7.92 6.00 14.90
CA VAL A 95 8.06 5.94 13.44
C VAL A 95 7.78 7.32 12.85
N ALA A 96 8.65 7.75 11.94
CA ALA A 96 8.51 9.04 11.26
C ALA A 96 7.22 9.09 10.43
N ALA A 97 6.82 7.96 9.86
CA ALA A 97 5.51 7.83 9.24
C ALA A 97 5.01 6.37 9.19
N VAL A 98 3.69 6.25 9.08
CA VAL A 98 3.05 5.05 8.55
C VAL A 98 2.56 5.35 7.14
N LEU A 99 3.03 4.57 6.16
CA LEU A 99 2.56 4.63 4.78
C LEU A 99 1.53 3.52 4.55
N GLY A 100 0.33 3.90 4.13
CA GLY A 100 -0.70 2.96 3.68
C GLY A 100 -0.91 3.05 2.17
N ILE A 101 -0.67 1.95 1.46
CA ILE A 101 -0.85 1.87 0.01
C ILE A 101 -2.15 1.17 -0.30
N SER A 102 -3.05 1.77 -1.08
CA SER A 102 -4.28 1.14 -1.56
C SER A 102 -5.09 0.53 -0.40
N ALA A 103 -5.33 -0.78 -0.41
CA ALA A 103 -5.98 -1.54 0.66
C ALA A 103 -5.23 -1.52 2.02
N GLY A 104 -3.99 -1.05 2.05
CA GLY A 104 -3.22 -0.82 3.28
C GLY A 104 -3.61 0.46 4.01
N GLY A 105 -4.19 1.44 3.29
CA GLY A 105 -4.55 2.74 3.82
C GLY A 105 -5.46 2.70 5.04
N PRO A 106 -6.60 1.97 5.02
CA PRO A 106 -7.45 1.84 6.19
C PRO A 106 -6.75 1.30 7.44
N THR A 107 -5.77 0.42 7.26
CA THR A 107 -4.96 -0.07 8.38
C THR A 107 -3.96 0.99 8.86
N ALA A 108 -3.36 1.75 7.93
CA ALA A 108 -2.46 2.86 8.29
C ALA A 108 -3.19 3.96 9.07
N MET A 109 -4.40 4.30 8.65
CA MET A 109 -5.27 5.22 9.38
C MET A 109 -5.58 4.70 10.80
N ALA A 110 -5.89 3.41 10.93
CA ALA A 110 -6.14 2.82 12.25
C ALA A 110 -4.88 2.83 13.14
N VAL A 111 -3.67 2.62 12.59
CA VAL A 111 -2.41 2.74 13.36
C VAL A 111 -2.22 4.17 13.84
N ALA A 112 -2.39 5.17 12.97
CA ALA A 112 -2.23 6.57 13.33
C ALA A 112 -3.23 7.02 14.40
N ALA A 113 -4.51 6.68 14.24
CA ALA A 113 -5.56 7.05 15.18
C ALA A 113 -5.37 6.41 16.57
N ARG A 114 -5.04 5.10 16.62
CA ARG A 114 -4.94 4.34 17.87
C ARG A 114 -3.61 4.50 18.61
N HIS A 115 -2.52 4.79 17.87
CA HIS A 115 -1.18 4.87 18.42
C HIS A 115 -0.51 6.22 18.11
N PRO A 116 -1.14 7.36 18.50
CA PRO A 116 -0.59 8.69 18.18
C PRO A 116 0.78 8.98 18.80
N GLY A 117 1.14 8.28 19.88
CA GLY A 117 2.46 8.36 20.49
C GLY A 117 3.56 7.63 19.71
N LEU A 118 3.20 6.64 18.87
CA LEU A 118 4.11 5.90 18.02
C LEU A 118 4.31 6.60 16.66
N VAL A 119 3.26 7.18 16.08
CA VAL A 119 3.20 7.65 14.70
C VAL A 119 3.30 9.16 14.64
N GLU A 120 4.34 9.70 13.99
CA GLU A 120 4.50 11.14 13.81
C GLU A 120 3.72 11.68 12.60
N ARG A 121 3.65 10.93 11.50
CA ARG A 121 2.99 11.33 10.24
C ARG A 121 2.27 10.15 9.60
N LEU A 122 1.29 10.46 8.76
CA LEU A 122 0.56 9.48 7.96
C LEU A 122 0.75 9.78 6.47
N ILE A 123 1.03 8.76 5.65
CA ILE A 123 1.04 8.86 4.19
C ILE A 123 0.02 7.88 3.63
N LEU A 124 -0.87 8.36 2.78
CA LEU A 124 -1.92 7.57 2.13
C LEU A 124 -1.73 7.64 0.62
N GLN A 125 -1.21 6.56 0.02
CA GLN A 125 -0.93 6.47 -1.41
C GLN A 125 -1.99 5.63 -2.11
N CYS A 126 -2.77 6.23 -3.02
CA CYS A 126 -3.90 5.59 -3.69
C CYS A 126 -4.80 4.83 -2.70
N SER A 127 -5.00 5.40 -1.52
CA SER A 127 -5.62 4.72 -0.38
C SER A 127 -7.12 4.57 -0.59
N GLN A 128 -7.62 3.40 -0.23
CA GLN A 128 -9.07 3.17 -0.16
C GLN A 128 -9.71 4.11 0.87
N GLY A 129 -10.78 4.79 0.44
CA GLY A 129 -11.68 5.53 1.29
C GLY A 129 -12.79 4.64 1.89
N PRO A 130 -13.66 5.20 2.76
CA PRO A 130 -14.70 4.44 3.45
C PRO A 130 -15.78 3.87 2.52
N HIS A 131 -15.89 4.35 1.29
CA HIS A 131 -16.90 3.94 0.31
C HIS A 131 -16.44 2.78 -0.59
N TRP A 132 -15.17 2.39 -0.54
CA TRP A 132 -14.60 1.29 -1.31
C TRP A 132 -14.78 -0.08 -0.61
N PRO A 133 -15.03 -1.17 -1.32
CA PRO A 133 -15.42 -1.24 -2.74
C PRO A 133 -16.94 -1.06 -2.89
N ARG A 134 -17.37 -0.71 -4.11
CA ARG A 134 -18.81 -0.72 -4.43
C ARG A 134 -19.35 -2.14 -4.32
N ARG A 135 -20.64 -2.27 -4.01
CA ARG A 135 -21.29 -3.58 -3.72
C ARG A 135 -21.07 -4.62 -4.83
N ARG A 136 -21.12 -4.22 -6.11
CA ARG A 136 -20.92 -5.11 -7.26
C ARG A 136 -19.47 -5.60 -7.35
N GLU A 137 -18.52 -4.72 -7.21
CA GLU A 137 -17.08 -5.03 -7.20
C GLU A 137 -16.73 -6.01 -6.08
N ARG A 138 -17.28 -5.79 -4.89
CA ARG A 138 -17.10 -6.68 -3.74
C ARG A 138 -17.63 -8.09 -3.99
N LEU A 139 -18.81 -8.22 -4.62
CA LEU A 139 -19.38 -9.54 -4.94
C LEU A 139 -18.51 -10.27 -5.96
N LEU A 140 -18.10 -9.61 -7.04
CA LEU A 140 -17.25 -10.18 -8.08
C LEU A 140 -15.86 -10.57 -7.51
N ALA A 141 -15.25 -9.68 -6.74
CA ALA A 141 -13.95 -9.94 -6.12
C ALA A 141 -14.01 -11.11 -5.13
N ASN A 142 -15.07 -11.25 -4.33
CA ASN A 142 -15.25 -12.39 -3.44
C ASN A 142 -15.39 -13.72 -4.21
N LEU A 143 -15.99 -13.70 -5.39
CA LEU A 143 -16.11 -14.89 -6.25
C LEU A 143 -14.74 -15.28 -6.86
N ILE A 144 -14.06 -14.32 -7.50
CA ILE A 144 -12.76 -14.52 -8.18
C ILE A 144 -11.66 -14.91 -7.19
N PHE A 145 -11.66 -14.33 -5.99
CA PHE A 145 -10.66 -14.58 -4.95
C PHE A 145 -11.20 -15.47 -3.82
N SER A 146 -12.19 -16.30 -4.11
CA SER A 146 -12.58 -17.38 -3.19
C SER A 146 -11.43 -18.36 -2.99
N PRO A 147 -11.39 -19.15 -1.89
CA PRO A 147 -10.24 -20.02 -1.58
C PRO A 147 -9.87 -21.02 -2.68
N VAL A 148 -10.85 -21.46 -3.48
CA VAL A 148 -10.62 -22.36 -4.60
C VAL A 148 -10.24 -21.58 -5.87
N ALA A 149 -10.99 -20.52 -6.21
CA ALA A 149 -10.78 -19.76 -7.44
C ALA A 149 -9.46 -18.97 -7.40
N GLU A 150 -9.00 -18.48 -6.24
CA GLU A 150 -7.78 -17.71 -6.09
C GLU A 150 -6.56 -18.40 -6.68
N ARG A 151 -6.37 -19.69 -6.39
CA ARG A 151 -5.25 -20.48 -6.92
C ARG A 151 -5.30 -20.61 -8.43
N LEU A 152 -6.49 -20.83 -8.98
CA LEU A 152 -6.70 -20.94 -10.42
C LEU A 152 -6.51 -19.61 -11.13
N THR A 153 -7.06 -18.54 -10.56
CA THR A 153 -6.92 -17.16 -11.06
C THR A 153 -5.44 -16.77 -11.18
N TRP A 154 -4.69 -16.88 -10.08
CA TRP A 154 -3.26 -16.55 -10.11
C TRP A 154 -2.41 -17.54 -10.91
N GLY A 155 -2.82 -18.83 -10.96
CA GLY A 155 -2.19 -19.85 -11.81
C GLY A 155 -2.35 -19.55 -13.29
N GLY A 156 -3.58 -19.22 -13.72
CA GLY A 156 -3.91 -18.82 -15.08
C GLY A 156 -3.20 -17.54 -15.49
N LEU A 157 -3.22 -16.54 -14.61
CA LEU A 157 -2.55 -15.27 -14.84
C LEU A 157 -1.03 -15.41 -15.03
N ARG A 158 -0.37 -16.17 -14.16
CA ARG A 158 1.06 -16.47 -14.33
C ARG A 158 1.37 -17.19 -15.64
N ARG A 159 0.51 -18.13 -16.04
CA ARG A 159 0.66 -18.80 -17.32
C ARG A 159 0.51 -17.81 -18.48
N LEU A 160 -0.46 -16.90 -18.40
CA LEU A 160 -0.68 -15.84 -19.39
C LEU A 160 0.51 -14.90 -19.47
N LEU A 161 0.99 -14.37 -18.35
CA LEU A 161 2.17 -13.49 -18.29
C LEU A 161 3.43 -14.13 -18.88
N ARG A 162 3.61 -15.45 -18.71
CA ARG A 162 4.74 -16.18 -19.32
C ARG A 162 4.61 -16.40 -20.83
N ARG A 163 3.39 -16.61 -21.34
CA ARG A 163 3.15 -17.00 -22.76
C ARG A 163 2.79 -15.82 -23.65
N ALA A 164 2.10 -14.83 -23.08
CA ALA A 164 1.62 -13.65 -23.77
C ALA A 164 1.68 -12.44 -22.81
N PRO A 165 2.91 -11.95 -22.48
CA PRO A 165 3.12 -10.96 -21.43
C PRO A 165 2.31 -9.68 -21.65
N ASP A 166 2.26 -9.14 -22.84
CA ASP A 166 1.49 -7.94 -23.16
C ASP A 166 -0.03 -8.15 -22.96
N THR A 167 -0.55 -9.34 -23.25
CA THR A 167 -1.96 -9.66 -23.00
C THR A 167 -2.24 -9.76 -21.51
N GLY A 168 -1.34 -10.38 -20.75
CA GLY A 168 -1.44 -10.46 -19.29
C GLY A 168 -1.38 -9.08 -18.64
N LEU A 169 -0.44 -8.24 -19.07
CA LEU A 169 -0.33 -6.86 -18.58
C LEU A 169 -1.57 -6.03 -18.93
N ARG A 170 -2.08 -6.11 -20.17
CA ARG A 170 -3.32 -5.40 -20.54
C ARG A 170 -4.51 -5.80 -19.67
N MET A 171 -4.66 -7.08 -19.38
CA MET A 171 -5.75 -7.57 -18.54
C MET A 171 -5.66 -7.01 -17.10
N LEU A 172 -4.45 -6.98 -16.54
CA LEU A 172 -4.24 -6.49 -15.17
C LEU A 172 -4.35 -4.97 -15.08
N LEU A 173 -3.68 -4.26 -15.99
CA LEU A 173 -3.70 -2.80 -16.01
C LEU A 173 -5.08 -2.22 -16.33
N GLY A 174 -5.94 -2.98 -17.01
CA GLY A 174 -7.31 -2.56 -17.30
C GLY A 174 -8.19 -2.35 -16.07
N GLY A 175 -7.85 -2.98 -14.94
CA GLY A 175 -8.53 -2.73 -13.64
C GLY A 175 -7.77 -1.74 -12.74
N LEU A 176 -6.64 -1.22 -13.18
CA LEU A 176 -5.76 -0.36 -12.40
C LEU A 176 -5.60 1.03 -13.02
N SER A 177 -6.25 1.28 -14.15
CA SER A 177 -6.20 2.55 -14.85
C SER A 177 -7.50 2.84 -15.58
N THR A 178 -7.86 4.13 -15.66
CA THR A 178 -8.93 4.63 -16.54
C THR A 178 -8.43 4.88 -17.97
N VAL A 179 -7.10 4.93 -18.19
CA VAL A 179 -6.48 5.03 -19.52
C VAL A 179 -6.48 3.66 -20.20
N PRO A 180 -6.76 3.58 -21.51
CA PRO A 180 -6.75 2.30 -22.22
C PRO A 180 -5.42 1.55 -22.05
N PRO A 181 -5.42 0.27 -21.66
CA PRO A 181 -4.18 -0.49 -21.39
C PRO A 181 -3.18 -0.56 -22.55
N ARG A 182 -3.67 -0.46 -23.81
CA ARG A 182 -2.80 -0.40 -24.99
C ARG A 182 -1.98 0.88 -25.01
N GLN A 183 -2.57 2.01 -24.65
CA GLN A 183 -1.91 3.30 -24.55
C GLN A 183 -0.86 3.30 -23.43
N LEU A 184 -1.23 2.81 -22.25
CA LEU A 184 -0.29 2.65 -21.13
C LEU A 184 0.95 1.86 -21.51
N LEU A 185 0.74 0.69 -22.14
CA LEU A 185 1.85 -0.15 -22.56
C LEU A 185 2.72 0.49 -23.65
N ALA A 186 2.13 1.25 -24.58
CA ALA A 186 2.89 1.91 -25.64
C ALA A 186 3.91 2.91 -25.09
N GLY A 187 3.56 3.64 -24.02
CA GLY A 187 4.46 4.60 -23.34
C GLY A 187 5.37 4.01 -22.27
N MET A 188 5.21 2.72 -21.95
CA MET A 188 5.92 2.12 -20.81
C MET A 188 7.33 1.63 -21.19
N TRP A 189 8.31 1.99 -20.38
CA TRP A 189 9.69 1.52 -20.51
C TRP A 189 9.79 0.00 -20.36
N PRO A 190 10.70 -0.68 -21.10
CA PRO A 190 10.88 -2.14 -21.00
C PRO A 190 11.15 -2.63 -19.58
N GLU A 191 11.91 -1.87 -18.78
CA GLU A 191 12.26 -2.17 -17.39
C GLU A 191 11.02 -2.17 -16.49
N HIS A 192 10.12 -1.20 -16.68
CA HIS A 192 8.84 -1.14 -15.95
C HIS A 192 7.96 -2.34 -16.30
N ARG A 193 7.89 -2.73 -17.59
CA ARG A 193 7.15 -3.94 -18.02
C ARG A 193 7.71 -5.19 -17.36
N ALA A 194 9.03 -5.37 -17.37
CA ALA A 194 9.67 -6.52 -16.75
C ALA A 194 9.39 -6.58 -15.24
N THR A 195 9.46 -5.45 -14.56
CA THR A 195 9.19 -5.33 -13.13
C THR A 195 7.73 -5.63 -12.81
N LEU A 196 6.77 -5.10 -13.61
CA LEU A 196 5.34 -5.42 -13.45
C LEU A 196 5.05 -6.91 -13.67
N ILE A 197 5.65 -7.54 -14.68
CA ILE A 197 5.51 -8.98 -14.91
C ILE A 197 6.02 -9.77 -13.71
N ALA A 198 7.18 -9.40 -13.17
CA ALA A 198 7.75 -10.04 -12.00
C ALA A 198 6.85 -9.86 -10.76
N LEU A 199 6.35 -8.65 -10.52
CA LEU A 199 5.46 -8.31 -9.42
C LEU A 199 4.15 -9.10 -9.50
N PHE A 200 3.45 -9.01 -10.62
CA PHE A 200 2.17 -9.70 -10.83
C PHE A 200 2.31 -11.23 -10.79
N SER A 201 3.44 -11.76 -11.27
CA SER A 201 3.73 -13.19 -11.16
C SER A 201 3.93 -13.66 -9.71
N ALA A 202 4.39 -12.77 -8.83
CA ALA A 202 4.65 -13.06 -7.41
C ALA A 202 3.46 -12.77 -6.50
N MET A 203 2.44 -12.05 -6.97
CA MET A 203 1.24 -11.69 -6.20
C MET A 203 0.43 -12.92 -5.78
N ARG A 204 -0.26 -12.77 -4.64
CA ARG A 204 -1.23 -13.69 -4.05
C ARG A 204 -2.26 -12.91 -3.24
N SER A 205 -3.49 -13.34 -3.31
CA SER A 205 -4.58 -12.72 -2.53
C SER A 205 -4.65 -13.26 -1.10
N GLY A 206 -4.42 -14.56 -0.97
CA GLY A 206 -4.64 -15.25 0.31
C GLY A 206 -6.04 -15.03 0.85
N ALA A 207 -6.20 -15.20 2.16
CA ALA A 207 -7.43 -14.81 2.86
C ALA A 207 -7.51 -13.29 3.09
N GLY A 208 -6.37 -12.59 3.00
CA GLY A 208 -6.24 -11.16 3.34
C GLY A 208 -7.04 -10.26 2.41
N PHE A 209 -7.03 -10.51 1.09
CA PHE A 209 -7.78 -9.67 0.17
C PHE A 209 -9.30 -9.71 0.44
N ARG A 210 -9.84 -10.86 0.80
CA ARG A 210 -11.25 -10.97 1.21
C ARG A 210 -11.55 -10.22 2.50
N GLN A 211 -10.56 -10.11 3.39
CA GLN A 211 -10.64 -9.28 4.58
C GLN A 211 -10.66 -7.79 4.22
N ASP A 212 -9.87 -7.38 3.22
CA ASP A 212 -9.85 -6.00 2.74
C ASP A 212 -11.19 -5.55 2.14
N LEU A 213 -11.95 -6.47 1.54
CA LEU A 213 -13.28 -6.19 0.99
C LEU A 213 -14.37 -5.95 2.05
N ARG A 214 -14.08 -6.19 3.34
CA ARG A 214 -15.06 -5.96 4.40
C ARG A 214 -15.16 -4.47 4.73
N PRO A 215 -16.36 -3.99 5.04
CA PRO A 215 -16.52 -2.65 5.58
C PRO A 215 -15.66 -2.44 6.83
N TYR A 216 -15.22 -1.23 7.05
CA TYR A 216 -14.45 -0.85 8.23
C TYR A 216 -15.02 0.44 8.86
N THR A 217 -14.69 0.67 10.11
CA THR A 217 -15.05 1.90 10.80
C THR A 217 -14.19 3.03 10.29
N ASP A 218 -14.80 4.12 9.87
CA ASP A 218 -14.10 5.35 9.53
C ASP A 218 -13.51 5.97 10.80
N VAL A 219 -12.21 6.24 10.76
CA VAL A 219 -11.43 6.82 11.87
C VAL A 219 -10.76 8.14 11.46
N THR A 220 -11.12 8.71 10.33
CA THR A 220 -10.48 9.92 9.78
C THR A 220 -10.51 11.09 10.75
N ALA A 221 -11.63 11.27 11.47
CA ALA A 221 -11.79 12.32 12.48
C ALA A 221 -10.87 12.15 13.72
N GLU A 222 -10.38 10.93 13.97
CA GLU A 222 -9.50 10.60 15.10
C GLU A 222 -8.02 10.85 14.78
N ILE A 223 -7.68 11.09 13.51
CA ILE A 223 -6.30 11.28 13.05
C ILE A 223 -5.85 12.72 13.34
N GLY A 224 -4.90 12.85 14.25
CA GLY A 224 -4.30 14.14 14.63
C GLY A 224 -2.97 14.45 13.94
N GLN A 225 -2.35 13.46 13.30
CA GLN A 225 -1.05 13.59 12.65
C GLN A 225 -1.13 14.39 11.35
N PRO A 226 -0.07 15.12 10.97
CA PRO A 226 0.08 15.58 9.59
C PRO A 226 -0.07 14.40 8.64
N THR A 227 -0.88 14.60 7.60
CA THR A 227 -1.22 13.52 6.66
C THR A 227 -0.99 13.98 5.23
N LEU A 228 -0.25 13.18 4.45
CA LEU A 228 -0.05 13.37 3.02
C LEU A 228 -0.91 12.34 2.27
N VAL A 229 -1.87 12.82 1.51
CA VAL A 229 -2.69 12.00 0.63
C VAL A 229 -2.18 12.15 -0.80
N ILE A 230 -1.87 11.05 -1.49
CA ILE A 230 -1.34 11.06 -2.85
C ILE A 230 -2.22 10.16 -3.71
N ALA A 231 -2.73 10.66 -4.82
CA ALA A 231 -3.60 9.92 -5.73
C ALA A 231 -3.51 10.42 -7.17
N SER A 232 -3.98 9.63 -8.12
CA SER A 232 -4.11 10.00 -9.52
C SER A 232 -5.57 9.95 -9.96
N ARG A 233 -5.98 10.91 -10.81
CA ARG A 233 -7.32 10.89 -11.46
C ARG A 233 -7.50 9.72 -12.42
N HIS A 234 -6.40 9.13 -12.88
CA HIS A 234 -6.41 7.97 -13.77
C HIS A 234 -6.31 6.63 -13.05
N ASP A 235 -6.40 6.63 -11.72
CA ASP A 235 -6.51 5.40 -10.94
C ASP A 235 -7.84 4.68 -11.25
N GLY A 236 -7.74 3.44 -11.76
CA GLY A 236 -8.91 2.60 -12.06
C GLY A 236 -9.33 1.70 -10.90
N ALA A 237 -8.50 1.59 -9.85
CA ALA A 237 -8.75 0.71 -8.71
C ALA A 237 -9.36 1.45 -7.52
N VAL A 238 -8.92 2.67 -7.26
CA VAL A 238 -9.42 3.55 -6.19
C VAL A 238 -9.75 4.91 -6.79
N SER A 239 -10.96 5.40 -6.53
CA SER A 239 -11.43 6.67 -7.07
C SER A 239 -10.62 7.84 -6.50
N PHE A 240 -10.37 8.87 -7.33
CA PHE A 240 -9.79 10.13 -6.85
C PHE A 240 -10.70 10.81 -5.82
N ASP A 241 -12.02 10.61 -5.91
CA ASP A 241 -13.00 11.12 -4.93
C ASP A 241 -12.73 10.55 -3.52
N ASP A 242 -12.21 9.31 -3.41
CA ASP A 242 -11.78 8.76 -2.11
C ASP A 242 -10.61 9.56 -1.53
N ALA A 243 -9.66 9.99 -2.36
CA ALA A 243 -8.53 10.82 -1.92
C ALA A 243 -8.99 12.23 -1.51
N GLU A 244 -9.89 12.84 -2.26
CA GLU A 244 -10.49 14.14 -1.91
C GLU A 244 -11.27 14.04 -0.58
N HIS A 245 -12.03 12.94 -0.40
CA HIS A 245 -12.72 12.69 0.86
C HIS A 245 -11.74 12.57 2.04
N LEU A 246 -10.69 11.76 1.90
CA LEU A 246 -9.68 11.58 2.94
C LEU A 246 -8.97 12.90 3.28
N ALA A 247 -8.62 13.68 2.27
CA ALA A 247 -7.97 14.98 2.47
C ALA A 247 -8.88 16.00 3.18
N THR A 248 -10.19 15.91 2.96
CA THR A 248 -11.18 16.78 3.60
C THR A 248 -11.52 16.32 5.03
N ALA A 249 -11.64 15.01 5.23
CA ALA A 249 -12.05 14.43 6.51
C ALA A 249 -10.93 14.42 7.57
N ILE A 250 -9.67 14.34 7.15
CA ILE A 250 -8.52 14.37 8.06
C ILE A 250 -8.06 15.82 8.24
N ARG A 251 -8.15 16.33 9.47
CA ARG A 251 -7.96 17.76 9.81
C ARG A 251 -6.64 18.36 9.34
N ARG A 252 -5.55 17.58 9.27
CA ARG A 252 -4.20 18.04 8.90
C ARG A 252 -3.69 17.33 7.65
N ALA A 253 -4.57 17.12 6.70
CA ALA A 253 -4.22 16.46 5.45
C ALA A 253 -3.93 17.46 4.33
N GLU A 254 -2.96 17.11 3.49
CA GLU A 254 -2.64 17.74 2.22
C GLU A 254 -2.84 16.70 1.10
N LEU A 255 -3.50 17.11 0.01
CA LEU A 255 -3.69 16.27 -1.18
C LEU A 255 -2.68 16.66 -2.25
N VAL A 256 -1.89 15.69 -2.69
CA VAL A 256 -0.99 15.81 -3.84
C VAL A 256 -1.52 14.94 -4.98
N GLU A 257 -1.87 15.61 -6.08
CA GLU A 257 -2.30 14.95 -7.31
C GLU A 257 -1.09 14.51 -8.12
N SER A 258 -0.97 13.20 -8.39
CA SER A 258 -0.02 12.64 -9.34
C SER A 258 -0.62 12.60 -10.75
N ARG A 259 0.20 12.89 -11.75
CA ARG A 259 -0.13 12.76 -13.17
C ARG A 259 0.10 11.36 -13.73
N SER A 260 0.27 10.36 -12.86
CA SER A 260 0.34 8.97 -13.29
C SER A 260 -0.95 8.54 -13.99
N ASP A 261 -0.82 7.76 -15.05
CA ASP A 261 -1.95 7.21 -15.81
C ASP A 261 -2.56 5.96 -15.16
N SER A 262 -2.22 5.64 -13.91
CA SER A 262 -2.66 4.39 -13.26
C SER A 262 -2.58 4.44 -11.73
N HIS A 263 -3.06 3.38 -11.10
CA HIS A 263 -2.90 3.08 -9.67
C HIS A 263 -1.44 2.97 -9.21
N PHE A 264 -0.51 2.68 -10.12
CA PHE A 264 0.93 2.68 -9.86
C PHE A 264 1.50 4.07 -10.13
N LEU A 265 1.59 4.91 -9.11
CA LEU A 265 2.08 6.29 -9.22
C LEU A 265 3.54 6.32 -9.70
N GLU A 266 4.30 5.29 -9.37
CA GLU A 266 5.71 5.12 -9.69
C GLU A 266 5.96 4.97 -11.20
N LEU A 267 4.92 4.70 -11.99
CA LEU A 267 4.99 4.69 -13.45
C LEU A 267 4.82 6.08 -14.06
N GLY A 268 4.35 7.04 -13.28
CA GLY A 268 4.11 8.41 -13.72
C GLY A 268 5.43 9.16 -14.01
N ALA A 269 5.42 9.99 -15.04
CA ALA A 269 6.57 10.85 -15.36
C ALA A 269 6.89 11.86 -14.24
N ASP A 270 5.93 12.12 -13.35
CA ASP A 270 6.06 13.01 -12.20
C ASP A 270 6.49 12.28 -10.91
N TRP A 271 6.76 10.96 -10.96
CA TRP A 271 7.21 10.20 -9.79
C TRP A 271 8.41 10.82 -9.06
N PRO A 272 9.42 11.41 -9.74
CA PRO A 272 10.48 12.12 -9.04
C PRO A 272 9.97 13.29 -8.19
N ALA A 273 8.97 14.04 -8.66
CA ALA A 273 8.38 15.14 -7.90
C ALA A 273 7.53 14.64 -6.72
N ILE A 274 6.79 13.54 -6.92
CA ILE A 274 6.05 12.85 -5.84
C ILE A 274 7.01 12.32 -4.78
N SER A 275 8.11 11.67 -5.20
CA SER A 275 9.15 11.18 -4.28
C SER A 275 9.76 12.32 -3.45
N GLU A 276 10.01 13.47 -4.08
CA GLU A 276 10.51 14.66 -3.39
C GLU A 276 9.47 15.20 -2.40
N ALA A 277 8.18 15.24 -2.76
CA ALA A 277 7.11 15.64 -1.84
C ALA A 277 7.05 14.72 -0.61
N ILE A 278 7.18 13.40 -0.81
CA ILE A 278 7.26 12.43 0.30
C ILE A 278 8.49 12.71 1.18
N ARG A 279 9.66 12.94 0.56
CA ARG A 279 10.91 13.23 1.29
C ARG A 279 10.79 14.50 2.12
N VAL A 280 10.30 15.59 1.53
CA VAL A 280 10.07 16.86 2.21
C VAL A 280 9.08 16.67 3.36
N PHE A 281 7.98 15.97 3.12
CA PHE A 281 6.98 15.67 4.15
C PHE A 281 7.57 14.91 5.35
N LEU A 282 8.48 13.96 5.11
CA LEU A 282 9.13 13.18 6.18
C LEU A 282 10.17 13.97 6.99
N THR A 283 10.80 15.00 6.38
CA THR A 283 11.90 15.76 6.99
C THR A 283 11.49 17.11 7.54
N SER A 284 10.33 17.65 7.13
CA SER A 284 9.84 18.95 7.60
C SER A 284 9.44 18.92 9.07
N GLU A 285 9.64 20.04 9.77
CA GLU A 285 9.09 20.22 11.12
C GLU A 285 7.54 20.12 11.07
N PRO A 286 6.90 19.40 12.03
CA PRO A 286 5.45 19.20 12.02
C PRO A 286 4.60 20.48 12.04
N ARG A 287 5.18 21.64 12.35
CA ARG A 287 4.52 22.95 12.42
C ARG A 287 4.39 23.65 11.07
N ASP A 288 5.27 23.33 10.09
CA ASP A 288 5.31 24.02 8.80
C ASP A 288 4.21 23.57 7.82
N PHE A 289 3.64 22.38 8.02
CA PHE A 289 2.58 21.85 7.17
C PHE A 289 1.21 22.51 7.36
N ALA A 290 0.95 23.14 8.50
CA ALA A 290 -0.31 23.83 8.79
C ALA A 290 -0.39 25.24 8.14
N ALA A 291 0.71 25.76 7.58
CA ALA A 291 0.81 27.16 7.10
C ALA A 291 0.67 27.30 5.57
N ARG A 292 0.45 26.21 4.82
CA ARG A 292 0.36 26.22 3.36
C ARG A 292 -1.04 25.91 2.82
N GLY A 293 -2.07 26.05 3.64
CA GLY A 293 -3.46 25.99 3.22
C GLY A 293 -3.99 27.34 2.75
#